data_c061c5a34d0a7ba79c08d3dc20a9bcbf
#
_entry.id   c061c5a34d0a7ba79c08d3dc20a9bcbf
#
_cell.length_a   1.000
_cell.length_b   1.000
_cell.length_c   1.000
_cell.angle_alpha   90.00
_cell.angle_beta   90.00
_cell.angle_gamma   90.00
#
_symmetry.space_group_name_H-M   'P 1'
#
loop_
_entity.id
_entity.type
_entity.pdbx_description
1 polymer ?
#
loop_
_entity_poly.entity_id
_entity_poly.type
_entity_poly.pdbx_seq_one_letter_code
_entity_poly.pdbx_strand_id
1 'polypeptide(L)'
;MKRRSFIKKATLSSFATIIGVEIVFGKNIVSGYKPLGIQDPDPFKLFGLNDEMVVLNNKPWNIEAKAHLLDDNVTPNSKMFIRNNGRIPTDIDENNWTLTIDGESVKEKKTYTLNDLKTKFKQHTYQLTLECGGNGRSEFDPPAKGNQWTVGAVSCTNWTGVRLRDLLEDAGIKNDAVY
;
A
#
# COMPACT_ATOMS: atom_id res chain seq x y z
N MET A 1 4.37 -10.94 48.36
CA MET A 1 3.20 -11.46 47.56
C MET A 1 3.01 -12.93 47.89
N LYS A 2 1.81 -13.36 48.33
CA LYS A 2 1.58 -14.78 48.68
C LYS A 2 1.58 -15.65 47.40
N ARG A 3 2.29 -16.79 47.39
CA ARG A 3 2.41 -17.72 46.24
C ARG A 3 1.09 -18.04 45.55
N ARG A 4 0.01 -18.24 46.33
CA ARG A 4 -1.35 -18.46 45.78
C ARG A 4 -1.90 -17.29 44.96
N SER A 5 -1.59 -16.06 45.33
CA SER A 5 -2.04 -14.86 44.59
C SER A 5 -1.27 -14.69 43.27
N PHE A 6 0.00 -15.11 43.23
CA PHE A 6 0.80 -15.10 42.02
C PHE A 6 0.30 -16.15 41.00
N ILE A 7 0.05 -17.39 41.48
CA ILE A 7 -0.44 -18.48 40.63
C ILE A 7 -1.84 -18.13 40.04
N LYS A 8 -2.76 -17.59 40.86
CA LYS A 8 -4.08 -17.14 40.36
C LYS A 8 -3.96 -16.05 39.29
N LYS A 9 -3.07 -15.08 39.47
CA LYS A 9 -2.84 -14.02 38.47
C LYS A 9 -2.17 -14.54 37.21
N ALA A 10 -1.20 -15.45 37.35
CA ALA A 10 -0.53 -16.08 36.21
C ALA A 10 -1.50 -16.98 35.40
N THR A 11 -2.36 -17.73 36.06
CA THR A 11 -3.37 -18.58 35.38
C THR A 11 -4.45 -17.73 34.69
N LEU A 12 -4.90 -16.62 35.31
CA LEU A 12 -5.85 -15.70 34.69
C LEU A 12 -5.23 -15.01 33.45
N SER A 13 -3.96 -14.62 33.56
CA SER A 13 -3.22 -14.02 32.43
C SER A 13 -3.05 -15.02 31.26
N SER A 14 -2.74 -16.30 31.56
CA SER A 14 -2.60 -17.34 30.55
C SER A 14 -3.95 -17.70 29.90
N PHE A 15 -5.05 -17.68 30.65
CA PHE A 15 -6.39 -17.93 30.13
C PHE A 15 -6.89 -16.78 29.24
N ALA A 16 -6.55 -15.53 29.59
CA ALA A 16 -6.85 -14.36 28.77
C ALA A 16 -6.13 -14.39 27.41
N THR A 17 -4.91 -14.98 27.37
CA THR A 17 -4.15 -15.15 26.13
C THR A 17 -4.77 -16.22 25.20
N ILE A 18 -5.53 -17.17 25.76
CA ILE A 18 -6.14 -18.26 24.99
C ILE A 18 -7.55 -17.90 24.49
N ILE A 19 -8.32 -17.06 25.22
CA ILE A 19 -9.74 -16.81 24.92
C ILE A 19 -9.98 -15.50 24.17
N GLY A 20 -9.05 -14.60 24.12
CA GLY A 20 -9.25 -13.39 23.34
C GLY A 20 -8.41 -12.21 23.78
N VAL A 21 -7.34 -11.99 23.06
CA VAL A 21 -6.57 -10.75 23.11
C VAL A 21 -7.47 -9.54 22.83
N GLU A 22 -8.55 -9.72 22.06
CA GLU A 22 -9.54 -8.68 21.77
C GLU A 22 -10.31 -8.19 23.02
N ILE A 23 -10.59 -9.08 23.98
CA ILE A 23 -11.32 -8.72 25.19
C ILE A 23 -10.43 -7.94 26.18
N VAL A 24 -9.13 -8.20 26.20
CA VAL A 24 -8.19 -7.62 27.17
C VAL A 24 -7.49 -6.36 26.65
N PHE A 25 -7.22 -6.28 25.36
CA PHE A 25 -6.42 -5.21 24.75
C PHE A 25 -7.21 -4.34 23.75
N GLY A 26 -8.51 -4.59 23.58
CA GLY A 26 -9.34 -3.87 22.64
C GLY A 26 -8.84 -4.03 21.19
N LYS A 27 -9.01 -2.99 20.38
CA LYS A 27 -8.64 -3.00 18.95
C LYS A 27 -7.13 -2.95 18.68
N ASN A 28 -6.29 -2.83 19.72
CA ASN A 28 -4.83 -2.71 19.59
C ASN A 28 -4.14 -4.07 19.79
N ILE A 29 -4.18 -4.91 18.77
CA ILE A 29 -3.38 -6.14 18.73
C ILE A 29 -1.92 -5.75 18.50
N VAL A 30 -1.02 -6.20 19.39
CA VAL A 30 0.41 -5.99 19.24
C VAL A 30 0.86 -6.63 17.91
N SER A 31 1.65 -5.88 17.14
CA SER A 31 2.13 -6.32 15.83
C SER A 31 2.80 -7.70 15.91
N GLY A 32 2.28 -8.69 15.19
CA GLY A 32 2.75 -10.08 15.23
C GLY A 32 1.88 -11.06 16.02
N TYR A 33 0.92 -10.58 16.83
CA TYR A 33 -0.06 -11.45 17.52
C TYR A 33 -1.37 -11.47 16.74
N LYS A 34 -1.81 -12.68 16.35
CA LYS A 34 -3.15 -12.90 15.79
C LYS A 34 -3.92 -13.80 16.73
N PRO A 35 -5.20 -13.52 17.02
CA PRO A 35 -6.10 -14.48 17.66
C PRO A 35 -6.17 -15.77 16.81
N LEU A 36 -6.14 -16.91 17.48
CA LEU A 36 -6.38 -18.21 16.84
C LEU A 36 -7.75 -18.16 16.12
N GLY A 37 -7.74 -18.29 14.80
CA GLY A 37 -8.95 -18.29 13.97
C GLY A 37 -9.17 -17.08 13.06
N ILE A 38 -8.40 -15.99 13.19
CA ILE A 38 -8.42 -14.90 12.22
C ILE A 38 -7.36 -15.19 11.14
N GLN A 39 -7.83 -15.67 9.99
CA GLN A 39 -6.98 -15.77 8.80
C GLN A 39 -6.77 -14.37 8.21
N ASP A 40 -5.56 -14.10 7.70
CA ASP A 40 -5.36 -12.94 6.85
C ASP A 40 -6.27 -13.05 5.63
N PRO A 41 -6.86 -11.96 5.15
CA PRO A 41 -7.61 -12.00 3.91
C PRO A 41 -6.71 -12.54 2.80
N ASP A 42 -7.29 -13.35 1.93
CA ASP A 42 -6.62 -13.84 0.72
C ASP A 42 -6.24 -12.63 -0.15
N PRO A 43 -4.95 -12.34 -0.35
CA PRO A 43 -4.53 -11.14 -1.07
C PRO A 43 -4.92 -11.20 -2.55
N PHE A 44 -5.02 -12.37 -3.14
CA PHE A 44 -5.37 -12.54 -4.54
C PHE A 44 -6.83 -12.11 -4.78
N LYS A 45 -7.72 -12.46 -3.88
CA LYS A 45 -9.12 -11.98 -3.90
C LYS A 45 -9.24 -10.52 -3.48
N LEU A 46 -8.49 -10.10 -2.44
CA LEU A 46 -8.54 -8.75 -1.92
C LEU A 46 -8.14 -7.70 -2.97
N PHE A 47 -7.13 -8.00 -3.77
CA PHE A 47 -6.56 -7.08 -4.77
C PHE A 47 -6.92 -7.47 -6.22
N GLY A 48 -7.68 -8.55 -6.44
CA GLY A 48 -8.00 -9.05 -7.79
C GLY A 48 -6.78 -9.53 -8.57
N LEU A 49 -5.79 -10.11 -7.87
CA LEU A 49 -4.54 -10.56 -8.47
C LEU A 49 -4.65 -11.98 -9.03
N ASN A 50 -3.75 -12.28 -9.96
CA ASN A 50 -3.48 -13.62 -10.41
C ASN A 50 -2.92 -14.47 -9.24
N ASP A 51 -3.40 -15.67 -9.07
CA ASP A 51 -3.07 -16.58 -7.96
C ASP A 51 -1.65 -17.17 -8.03
N GLU A 52 -0.96 -17.01 -9.15
CA GLU A 52 0.44 -17.39 -9.30
C GLU A 52 1.43 -16.33 -8.84
N MET A 53 0.97 -15.12 -8.45
CA MET A 53 1.84 -14.09 -7.92
C MET A 53 2.43 -14.49 -6.57
N VAL A 54 3.56 -13.90 -6.19
CA VAL A 54 4.34 -14.27 -4.99
C VAL A 54 4.15 -13.23 -3.90
N VAL A 55 3.65 -13.66 -2.75
CA VAL A 55 3.55 -12.81 -1.55
C VAL A 55 4.88 -12.82 -0.80
N LEU A 56 5.57 -11.69 -0.75
CA LEU A 56 6.82 -11.51 0.00
C LEU A 56 6.56 -11.10 1.45
N ASN A 57 5.51 -10.29 1.67
CA ASN A 57 5.16 -9.78 2.99
C ASN A 57 3.66 -9.45 3.01
N ASN A 58 3.01 -9.67 4.16
CA ASN A 58 1.59 -9.37 4.36
C ASN A 58 1.34 -8.16 5.29
N LYS A 59 2.40 -7.58 5.87
CA LYS A 59 2.29 -6.42 6.80
C LYS A 59 3.47 -5.45 6.65
N PRO A 60 3.37 -4.49 5.76
CA PRO A 60 2.33 -4.27 4.73
C PRO A 60 2.44 -5.28 3.58
N TRP A 61 1.38 -5.40 2.78
CA TRP A 61 1.38 -6.28 1.60
C TRP A 61 2.45 -5.86 0.59
N ASN A 62 3.30 -6.80 0.23
CA ASN A 62 4.26 -6.68 -0.86
C ASN A 62 4.20 -7.98 -1.68
N ILE A 63 3.84 -7.87 -2.95
CA ILE A 63 3.52 -8.98 -3.84
C ILE A 63 4.16 -8.72 -5.18
N GLU A 64 4.85 -9.71 -5.74
CA GLU A 64 5.49 -9.60 -7.06
C GLU A 64 4.91 -10.61 -8.06
N ALA A 65 5.06 -10.30 -9.34
CA ALA A 65 4.76 -11.25 -10.40
C ALA A 65 5.90 -12.26 -10.57
N LYS A 66 5.57 -13.49 -10.96
CA LYS A 66 6.58 -14.41 -11.50
C LYS A 66 6.98 -13.94 -12.91
N ALA A 67 8.22 -14.21 -13.31
CA ALA A 67 8.77 -13.75 -14.59
C ALA A 67 7.89 -14.10 -15.79
N HIS A 68 7.32 -15.30 -15.82
CA HIS A 68 6.46 -15.76 -16.94
C HIS A 68 5.09 -15.06 -17.01
N LEU A 69 4.71 -14.31 -15.96
CA LEU A 69 3.49 -13.51 -15.96
C LEU A 69 3.68 -12.12 -16.59
N LEU A 70 4.91 -11.75 -16.92
CA LEU A 70 5.28 -10.43 -17.43
C LEU A 70 5.49 -10.41 -18.96
N ASP A 71 4.83 -11.29 -19.68
CA ASP A 71 4.93 -11.45 -21.14
C ASP A 71 3.92 -10.62 -21.95
N ASP A 72 3.01 -9.92 -21.28
CA ASP A 72 2.01 -9.06 -21.93
C ASP A 72 2.63 -7.73 -22.41
N ASN A 73 2.22 -7.24 -23.59
CA ASN A 73 2.60 -5.89 -24.06
C ASN A 73 2.16 -4.78 -23.11
N VAL A 74 1.04 -4.97 -22.43
CA VAL A 74 0.52 -4.11 -21.37
C VAL A 74 0.22 -5.00 -20.18
N THR A 75 0.91 -4.81 -19.07
CA THR A 75 0.68 -5.60 -17.87
C THR A 75 -0.74 -5.35 -17.35
N PRO A 76 -1.61 -6.36 -17.27
CA PRO A 76 -2.95 -6.20 -16.71
C PRO A 76 -2.89 -5.97 -15.20
N ASN A 77 -3.89 -5.28 -14.65
CA ASN A 77 -3.95 -4.98 -13.21
C ASN A 77 -3.81 -6.23 -12.32
N SER A 78 -4.32 -7.36 -12.78
CA SER A 78 -4.21 -8.64 -12.05
C SER A 78 -2.79 -9.19 -11.94
N LYS A 79 -1.86 -8.72 -12.76
CA LYS A 79 -0.44 -9.11 -12.74
C LYS A 79 0.47 -7.97 -12.27
N MET A 80 -0.10 -6.81 -11.90
CA MET A 80 0.66 -5.67 -11.40
C MET A 80 1.18 -5.96 -9.98
N PHE A 81 2.47 -5.69 -9.72
CA PHE A 81 3.05 -5.85 -8.40
C PHE A 81 2.46 -4.88 -7.38
N ILE A 82 2.45 -5.28 -6.11
CA ILE A 82 2.04 -4.45 -4.99
C ILE A 82 3.24 -4.14 -4.12
N ARG A 83 3.46 -2.84 -3.86
CA ARG A 83 4.50 -2.36 -2.96
C ARG A 83 3.90 -1.34 -1.99
N ASN A 84 3.75 -1.76 -0.73
CA ASN A 84 3.24 -0.91 0.34
C ASN A 84 4.30 -0.65 1.41
N ASN A 85 4.28 0.57 1.98
CA ASN A 85 5.08 0.98 3.14
C ASN A 85 4.26 1.09 4.42
N GLY A 86 2.94 1.09 4.33
CA GLY A 86 2.04 1.34 5.44
C GLY A 86 0.76 0.53 5.34
N ARG A 87 -0.16 0.84 6.23
CA ARG A 87 -1.50 0.24 6.23
C ARG A 87 -2.31 0.77 5.04
N ILE A 88 -3.14 -0.10 4.48
CA ILE A 88 -4.14 0.31 3.48
C ILE A 88 -5.16 1.20 4.21
N PRO A 89 -5.45 2.40 3.70
CA PRO A 89 -6.51 3.22 4.24
C PRO A 89 -7.87 2.52 4.10
N THR A 90 -8.67 2.51 5.16
CA THR A 90 -9.99 1.85 5.19
C THR A 90 -11.15 2.83 5.08
N ASP A 91 -10.88 4.12 5.26
CA ASP A 91 -11.90 5.16 5.47
C ASP A 91 -11.88 6.22 4.35
N ILE A 92 -11.47 5.83 3.14
CA ILE A 92 -11.48 6.74 1.99
C ILE A 92 -12.90 6.84 1.46
N ASP A 93 -13.47 8.03 1.55
CA ASP A 93 -14.70 8.40 0.86
C ASP A 93 -14.37 9.20 -0.40
N GLU A 94 -14.62 8.62 -1.56
CA GLU A 94 -14.35 9.25 -2.86
C GLU A 94 -15.09 10.59 -3.05
N ASN A 95 -16.24 10.78 -2.41
CA ASN A 95 -17.02 12.00 -2.52
C ASN A 95 -16.41 13.16 -1.74
N ASN A 96 -15.70 12.84 -0.66
CA ASN A 96 -15.05 13.83 0.22
C ASN A 96 -13.54 13.92 0.01
N TRP A 97 -12.97 13.04 -0.82
CA TRP A 97 -11.54 13.07 -1.10
C TRP A 97 -11.15 14.32 -1.90
N THR A 98 -10.04 14.94 -1.50
CA THR A 98 -9.54 16.14 -2.17
C THR A 98 -8.02 16.08 -2.36
N LEU A 99 -7.56 16.75 -3.42
CA LEU A 99 -6.14 17.03 -3.68
C LEU A 99 -5.92 18.53 -3.52
N THR A 100 -4.97 18.92 -2.68
CA THR A 100 -4.59 20.33 -2.50
C THR A 100 -3.20 20.57 -3.07
N ILE A 101 -3.08 21.63 -3.88
CA ILE A 101 -1.80 22.20 -4.33
C ILE A 101 -1.61 23.51 -3.56
N ASP A 102 -0.51 23.59 -2.81
CA ASP A 102 -0.18 24.68 -1.91
C ASP A 102 1.34 24.87 -1.85
N GLY A 103 1.79 25.99 -1.30
CA GLY A 103 3.20 26.28 -1.05
C GLY A 103 3.61 27.66 -1.59
N GLU A 104 4.86 28.02 -1.33
CA GLU A 104 5.40 29.35 -1.67
C GLU A 104 5.50 29.58 -3.18
N SER A 105 5.62 28.52 -3.97
CA SER A 105 5.78 28.57 -5.42
C SER A 105 4.48 28.57 -6.22
N VAL A 106 3.31 28.61 -5.57
CA VAL A 106 2.03 28.80 -6.26
C VAL A 106 1.47 30.18 -5.97
N LYS A 107 0.68 30.73 -6.92
CA LYS A 107 0.04 32.04 -6.75
C LYS A 107 -1.08 32.01 -5.73
N GLU A 108 -1.83 30.90 -5.73
CA GLU A 108 -2.92 30.67 -4.79
C GLU A 108 -3.07 29.19 -4.47
N LYS A 109 -3.46 28.90 -3.24
CA LYS A 109 -3.80 27.54 -2.83
C LYS A 109 -5.05 27.08 -3.57
N LYS A 110 -4.98 25.90 -4.20
CA LYS A 110 -6.13 25.28 -4.86
C LYS A 110 -6.39 23.88 -4.34
N THR A 111 -7.68 23.58 -4.18
CA THR A 111 -8.16 22.27 -3.77
C THR A 111 -9.10 21.72 -4.82
N TYR A 112 -8.88 20.50 -5.25
CA TYR A 112 -9.64 19.79 -6.26
C TYR A 112 -10.31 18.57 -5.65
N THR A 113 -11.60 18.40 -5.92
CA THR A 113 -12.30 17.14 -5.63
C THR A 113 -11.96 16.10 -6.69
N LEU A 114 -12.24 14.83 -6.42
CA LEU A 114 -12.08 13.77 -7.42
C LEU A 114 -12.95 14.04 -8.67
N ASN A 115 -14.15 14.60 -8.47
CA ASN A 115 -15.02 15.00 -9.57
C ASN A 115 -14.42 16.13 -10.41
N ASP A 116 -13.78 17.14 -9.78
CA ASP A 116 -13.07 18.18 -10.51
C ASP A 116 -11.97 17.61 -11.40
N LEU A 117 -11.18 16.67 -10.88
CA LEU A 117 -10.13 16.00 -11.65
C LEU A 117 -10.69 15.23 -12.83
N LYS A 118 -11.86 14.60 -12.68
CA LYS A 118 -12.50 13.82 -13.74
C LYS A 118 -13.16 14.68 -14.82
N THR A 119 -13.67 15.88 -14.47
CA THR A 119 -14.55 16.65 -15.34
C THR A 119 -13.96 17.96 -15.86
N LYS A 120 -13.08 18.61 -15.08
CA LYS A 120 -12.52 19.93 -15.44
C LYS A 120 -11.23 19.84 -16.25
N PHE A 121 -10.57 18.69 -16.22
CA PHE A 121 -9.28 18.50 -16.88
C PHE A 121 -9.34 17.41 -17.94
N LYS A 122 -8.51 17.58 -18.98
CA LYS A 122 -8.34 16.57 -20.01
C LYS A 122 -7.73 15.29 -19.42
N GLN A 123 -8.37 14.17 -19.68
CA GLN A 123 -7.85 12.86 -19.32
C GLN A 123 -6.80 12.41 -20.36
N HIS A 124 -5.72 11.85 -19.88
CA HIS A 124 -4.63 11.31 -20.69
C HIS A 124 -4.36 9.87 -20.29
N THR A 125 -4.12 9.01 -21.28
CA THR A 125 -3.70 7.62 -21.06
C THR A 125 -2.28 7.45 -21.55
N TYR A 126 -1.40 6.96 -20.68
CA TYR A 126 -0.03 6.64 -20.99
C TYR A 126 0.29 5.21 -20.55
N GLN A 127 1.01 4.49 -21.41
CA GLN A 127 1.63 3.24 -21.00
C GLN A 127 2.97 3.58 -20.34
N LEU A 128 3.07 3.28 -19.04
CA LEU A 128 4.23 3.64 -18.23
C LEU A 128 4.73 2.42 -17.47
N THR A 129 6.05 2.26 -17.47
CA THR A 129 6.72 1.25 -16.64
C THR A 129 6.93 1.82 -15.24
N LEU A 130 6.47 1.08 -14.25
CA LEU A 130 6.73 1.31 -12.84
C LEU A 130 7.54 0.15 -12.30
N GLU A 131 8.66 0.46 -11.63
CA GLU A 131 9.56 -0.53 -11.04
C GLU A 131 9.90 -0.15 -9.60
N CYS A 132 9.94 -1.13 -8.72
CA CYS A 132 10.46 -0.93 -7.37
C CYS A 132 11.98 -0.84 -7.41
N GLY A 133 12.57 0.19 -6.80
CA GLY A 133 14.04 0.31 -6.69
C GLY A 133 14.74 -0.83 -5.93
N GLY A 134 13.97 -1.77 -5.39
CA GLY A 134 14.47 -3.01 -4.78
C GLY A 134 14.32 -4.24 -5.67
N ASN A 135 13.84 -4.10 -6.90
CA ASN A 135 13.74 -5.22 -7.84
C ASN A 135 15.11 -5.87 -8.04
N GLY A 136 15.20 -7.21 -8.03
CA GLY A 136 16.48 -7.93 -8.07
C GLY A 136 17.25 -7.99 -6.74
N ARG A 137 16.67 -7.55 -5.62
CA ARG A 137 17.39 -7.54 -4.32
C ARG A 137 17.77 -8.94 -3.85
N SER A 138 17.03 -9.97 -4.19
CA SER A 138 17.35 -11.36 -3.86
C SER A 138 18.65 -11.87 -4.46
N GLU A 139 19.18 -11.17 -5.48
CA GLU A 139 20.42 -11.55 -6.17
C GLU A 139 21.70 -11.12 -5.41
N PHE A 140 21.56 -10.30 -4.36
CA PHE A 140 22.74 -9.86 -3.59
C PHE A 140 23.22 -10.93 -2.62
N ASP A 141 24.56 -11.15 -2.60
CA ASP A 141 25.25 -11.97 -1.62
C ASP A 141 26.40 -11.14 -0.98
N PRO A 142 26.37 -10.86 0.34
CA PRO A 142 25.35 -11.25 1.31
C PRO A 142 24.00 -10.52 1.08
N PRO A 143 22.87 -11.09 1.56
CA PRO A 143 21.55 -10.54 1.32
C PRO A 143 21.39 -9.12 1.87
N ALA A 144 20.93 -8.19 1.03
CA ALA A 144 20.63 -6.83 1.44
C ALA A 144 19.33 -6.76 2.27
N LYS A 145 19.24 -5.79 3.18
CA LYS A 145 18.03 -5.59 4.01
C LYS A 145 16.82 -5.17 3.17
N GLY A 146 15.64 -5.65 3.53
CA GLY A 146 14.36 -5.33 2.91
C GLY A 146 13.68 -6.54 2.28
N ASN A 147 12.58 -6.29 1.56
CA ASN A 147 11.88 -7.36 0.83
C ASN A 147 12.80 -7.92 -0.25
N GLN A 148 12.90 -9.24 -0.31
CA GLN A 148 13.75 -9.96 -1.26
C GLN A 148 13.01 -10.13 -2.59
N TRP A 149 12.82 -9.01 -3.29
CA TRP A 149 12.26 -8.99 -4.64
C TRP A 149 13.15 -9.77 -5.60
N THR A 150 12.53 -10.62 -6.42
CA THR A 150 13.22 -11.24 -7.55
C THR A 150 13.21 -10.31 -8.76
N VAL A 151 12.51 -10.65 -9.82
CA VAL A 151 12.39 -9.83 -11.05
C VAL A 151 10.99 -9.27 -11.25
N GLY A 152 10.07 -9.56 -10.36
CA GLY A 152 8.64 -9.33 -10.56
C GLY A 152 8.10 -8.02 -10.00
N ALA A 153 8.94 -7.18 -9.37
CA ALA A 153 8.53 -5.87 -8.88
C ALA A 153 8.59 -4.79 -9.98
N VAL A 154 8.09 -5.12 -11.16
CA VAL A 154 7.99 -4.25 -12.33
C VAL A 154 6.65 -4.48 -13.04
N SER A 155 6.08 -3.45 -13.63
CA SER A 155 4.83 -3.53 -14.42
C SER A 155 4.79 -2.41 -15.44
N CYS A 156 4.36 -2.71 -16.66
CA CYS A 156 4.17 -1.73 -17.73
C CYS A 156 2.68 -1.63 -18.06
N THR A 157 1.96 -0.78 -17.32
CA THR A 157 0.50 -0.67 -17.36
C THR A 157 0.04 0.61 -18.05
N ASN A 158 -1.23 0.64 -18.47
CA ASN A 158 -1.89 1.86 -18.92
C ASN A 158 -2.42 2.65 -17.72
N TRP A 159 -1.96 3.90 -17.61
CA TRP A 159 -2.39 4.85 -16.59
C TRP A 159 -3.25 5.94 -17.21
N THR A 160 -4.47 6.10 -16.73
CA THR A 160 -5.38 7.16 -17.16
C THR A 160 -5.59 8.16 -16.04
N GLY A 161 -5.42 9.45 -16.34
CA GLY A 161 -5.60 10.51 -15.36
C GLY A 161 -5.27 11.89 -15.91
N VAL A 162 -5.24 12.86 -15.02
CA VAL A 162 -4.88 14.25 -15.30
C VAL A 162 -3.36 14.41 -15.17
N ARG A 163 -2.74 15.17 -16.06
CA ARG A 163 -1.32 15.49 -15.93
C ARG A 163 -1.12 16.45 -14.76
N LEU A 164 -0.12 16.18 -13.93
CA LEU A 164 0.28 17.09 -12.85
C LEU A 164 0.57 18.51 -13.38
N ARG A 165 1.17 18.62 -14.56
CA ARG A 165 1.43 19.90 -15.23
C ARG A 165 0.14 20.74 -15.35
N ASP A 166 -0.97 20.15 -15.77
CA ASP A 166 -2.21 20.86 -16.00
C ASP A 166 -2.77 21.43 -14.69
N LEU A 167 -2.61 20.70 -13.58
CA LEU A 167 -2.99 21.14 -12.24
C LEU A 167 -2.07 22.25 -11.72
N LEU A 168 -0.77 22.16 -11.96
CA LEU A 168 0.20 23.18 -11.56
C LEU A 168 0.00 24.46 -12.33
N GLU A 169 -0.28 24.38 -13.63
CA GLU A 169 -0.61 25.54 -14.48
C GLU A 169 -1.91 26.21 -13.99
N ASP A 170 -2.95 25.43 -13.66
CA ASP A 170 -4.20 25.95 -13.11
C ASP A 170 -4.02 26.61 -11.73
N ALA A 171 -3.17 26.05 -10.87
CA ALA A 171 -2.81 26.65 -9.58
C ALA A 171 -1.92 27.90 -9.72
N GLY A 172 -1.39 28.18 -10.91
CA GLY A 172 -0.55 29.32 -11.19
C GLY A 172 0.82 29.21 -10.56
N ILE A 173 1.61 28.26 -11.04
CA ILE A 173 3.01 28.12 -10.58
C ILE A 173 3.81 29.42 -10.90
N LYS A 174 4.62 29.86 -9.96
CA LYS A 174 5.46 31.05 -10.11
C LYS A 174 6.71 30.76 -10.95
N ASN A 175 7.25 31.79 -11.59
CA ASN A 175 8.43 31.64 -12.45
C ASN A 175 9.73 31.32 -11.69
N ASP A 176 9.75 31.59 -10.39
CA ASP A 176 10.84 31.32 -9.46
C ASP A 176 10.74 29.97 -8.75
N ALA A 177 9.75 29.15 -9.12
CA ALA A 177 9.61 27.80 -8.60
C ALA A 177 10.85 26.96 -8.99
N VAL A 178 11.45 26.36 -8.00
CA VAL A 178 12.60 25.44 -8.15
C VAL A 178 12.24 24.06 -7.58
N TYR A 179 13.02 23.05 -8.01
CA TYR A 179 12.83 21.66 -7.55
C TYR A 179 13.39 21.47 -6.14
#